data_3708e19cc64f4e5609a4904b3498bf72
#
_entry.id   3708e19cc64f4e5609a4904b3498bf72
#
_cell.length_a   1.000
_cell.length_b   1.000
_cell.length_c   1.000
_cell.angle_alpha   90.00
_cell.angle_beta   90.00
_cell.angle_gamma   90.00
#
_symmetry.space_group_name_H-M   'P 1'
#
loop_
_entity.id
_entity.type
_entity.pdbx_description
1 polymer ?
#
loop_
_entity_poly.entity_id
_entity_poly.type
_entity_poly.pdbx_seq_one_letter_code
_entity_poly.pdbx_strand_id
1 'polypeptide(L)'
;MDKDLLKIGFIFIAVVSGLIVFSKFSKSSWPAPQQFVACNRIPDFSSYPVSQVYPGKIRSVDLESNTMAKEMSAQILASTGSAVNFGGNYYLVSGNMCGQSCDRHAIIDVKTGQILLYGLDTTGGVEIRRDSHLIKTNPTGRDPTRYYDFKDNKLLYLCEEPK
;
A
#
# COMPACT_ATOMS: atom_id res chain seq x y z
N MET A 1 -40.97 7.48 54.08
CA MET A 1 -40.07 6.82 53.15
C MET A 1 -39.87 7.78 51.98
N ASP A 2 -38.70 8.34 51.94
CA ASP A 2 -38.42 9.56 51.18
C ASP A 2 -38.25 9.24 49.67
N LYS A 3 -39.11 9.84 48.83
CA LYS A 3 -39.13 9.58 47.37
C LYS A 3 -37.84 10.05 46.69
N ASP A 4 -37.06 10.87 47.35
CA ASP A 4 -35.82 11.41 46.81
C ASP A 4 -34.64 10.45 46.94
N LEU A 5 -34.65 9.57 47.93
CA LEU A 5 -33.64 8.52 48.05
C LEU A 5 -33.72 7.46 46.93
N LEU A 6 -34.92 7.24 46.39
CA LEU A 6 -35.12 6.29 45.28
C LEU A 6 -34.56 6.81 43.94
N LYS A 7 -34.59 8.13 43.76
CA LYS A 7 -34.05 8.76 42.54
C LYS A 7 -32.53 8.75 42.49
N ILE A 8 -31.86 8.89 43.63
CA ILE A 8 -30.39 8.85 43.70
C ILE A 8 -29.87 7.44 43.41
N GLY A 9 -30.60 6.42 43.88
CA GLY A 9 -30.21 5.01 43.61
C GLY A 9 -30.28 4.66 42.13
N PHE A 10 -31.24 5.17 41.36
CA PHE A 10 -31.36 4.89 39.93
C PHE A 10 -30.29 5.60 39.07
N ILE A 11 -29.85 6.80 39.49
CA ILE A 11 -28.78 7.49 38.79
C ILE A 11 -27.43 6.80 38.96
N PHE A 12 -27.15 6.23 40.17
CA PHE A 12 -25.92 5.53 40.43
C PHE A 12 -25.82 4.21 39.64
N ILE A 13 -26.92 3.47 39.50
CA ILE A 13 -26.95 2.21 38.73
C ILE A 13 -26.71 2.48 37.23
N ALA A 14 -27.24 3.58 36.67
CA ALA A 14 -27.05 3.95 35.28
C ALA A 14 -25.59 4.33 34.97
N VAL A 15 -24.89 4.99 35.90
CA VAL A 15 -23.48 5.39 35.71
C VAL A 15 -22.53 4.18 35.81
N VAL A 16 -22.80 3.23 36.69
CA VAL A 16 -21.98 2.00 36.81
C VAL A 16 -22.19 1.09 35.61
N SER A 17 -23.41 1.00 35.05
CA SER A 17 -23.67 0.22 33.83
C SER A 17 -23.04 0.82 32.58
N GLY A 18 -22.88 2.14 32.49
CA GLY A 18 -22.22 2.84 31.40
C GLY A 18 -20.69 2.63 31.35
N LEU A 19 -20.07 2.40 32.52
CA LEU A 19 -18.61 2.18 32.64
C LEU A 19 -18.15 0.76 32.25
N ILE A 20 -19.04 -0.22 32.24
CA ILE A 20 -18.71 -1.61 31.90
C ILE A 20 -18.70 -1.83 30.37
N VAL A 21 -19.34 -0.97 29.58
CA VAL A 21 -19.41 -1.13 28.10
C VAL A 21 -18.12 -0.64 27.41
N PHE A 22 -17.29 0.16 28.05
CA PHE A 22 -16.08 0.72 27.44
C PHE A 22 -14.83 -0.16 27.51
N SER A 23 -14.88 -1.35 28.12
CA SER A 23 -13.71 -2.22 28.24
C SER A 23 -13.53 -3.26 27.12
N LYS A 24 -14.33 -3.18 26.05
CA LYS A 24 -14.08 -3.93 24.80
C LYS A 24 -13.45 -3.05 23.73
N PHE A 25 -12.51 -2.20 24.10
CA PHE A 25 -11.61 -1.64 23.10
C PHE A 25 -10.73 -2.78 22.59
N SER A 26 -11.03 -3.15 21.36
CA SER A 26 -10.26 -3.99 20.48
C SER A 26 -8.78 -3.84 20.77
N LYS A 27 -8.12 -4.92 21.16
CA LYS A 27 -6.67 -5.02 21.06
C LYS A 27 -6.35 -4.72 19.61
N SER A 28 -5.82 -3.53 19.33
CA SER A 28 -5.19 -3.20 18.08
C SER A 28 -4.11 -4.27 17.87
N SER A 29 -4.43 -5.30 17.09
CA SER A 29 -3.44 -6.25 16.64
C SER A 29 -2.57 -5.50 15.64
N TRP A 30 -1.48 -4.92 16.12
CA TRP A 30 -0.40 -4.52 15.25
C TRP A 30 -0.06 -5.72 14.38
N PRO A 31 0.01 -5.57 13.04
CA PRO A 31 0.48 -6.65 12.21
C PRO A 31 1.84 -7.09 12.76
N ALA A 32 2.03 -8.39 12.93
CA ALA A 32 3.29 -8.94 13.36
C ALA A 32 4.41 -8.34 12.49
N PRO A 33 5.57 -7.98 13.07
CA PRO A 33 6.67 -7.45 12.29
C PRO A 33 6.94 -8.41 11.12
N GLN A 34 6.94 -7.89 9.91
CA GLN A 34 7.23 -8.70 8.73
C GLN A 34 8.63 -9.30 8.91
N GLN A 35 8.69 -10.62 9.04
CA GLN A 35 9.97 -11.31 9.05
C GLN A 35 10.56 -11.21 7.63
N PHE A 36 11.63 -10.44 7.51
CA PHE A 36 12.38 -10.37 6.27
C PHE A 36 13.10 -11.70 6.04
N VAL A 37 12.90 -12.26 4.88
CA VAL A 37 13.49 -13.56 4.49
C VAL A 37 14.58 -13.29 3.46
N ALA A 38 15.81 -13.76 3.73
CA ALA A 38 16.89 -13.66 2.76
C ALA A 38 16.56 -14.47 1.50
N CYS A 39 16.94 -13.95 0.32
CA CYS A 39 16.73 -14.66 -0.93
C CYS A 39 17.63 -15.90 -1.01
N ASN A 40 17.03 -17.09 -1.07
CA ASN A 40 17.76 -18.32 -1.42
C ASN A 40 18.22 -18.32 -2.88
N ARG A 41 17.42 -17.70 -3.75
CA ARG A 41 17.72 -17.43 -5.15
C ARG A 41 17.16 -16.06 -5.49
N ILE A 42 17.95 -15.24 -6.16
CA ILE A 42 17.53 -13.90 -6.58
C ILE A 42 16.41 -14.03 -7.62
N PRO A 43 15.23 -13.42 -7.39
CA PRO A 43 14.16 -13.42 -8.36
C PRO A 43 14.56 -12.68 -9.65
N ASP A 44 14.21 -13.26 -10.79
CA ASP A 44 14.43 -12.68 -12.11
C ASP A 44 13.11 -12.32 -12.78
N PHE A 45 13.08 -11.24 -13.55
CA PHE A 45 11.87 -10.77 -14.24
C PHE A 45 11.25 -11.81 -15.17
N SER A 46 12.08 -12.64 -15.80
CA SER A 46 11.62 -13.73 -16.67
C SER A 46 10.86 -14.82 -15.94
N SER A 47 11.04 -14.94 -14.62
CA SER A 47 10.33 -15.91 -13.77
C SER A 47 8.93 -15.44 -13.35
N TYR A 48 8.60 -14.17 -13.63
CA TYR A 48 7.34 -13.54 -13.28
C TYR A 48 6.64 -12.91 -14.50
N PRO A 49 6.45 -13.66 -15.60
CA PRO A 49 5.95 -13.11 -16.84
C PRO A 49 4.46 -12.80 -16.75
N VAL A 50 4.02 -11.79 -17.46
CA VAL A 50 2.60 -11.55 -17.73
C VAL A 50 2.17 -12.27 -19.00
N SER A 51 0.92 -12.68 -19.08
CA SER A 51 0.38 -13.34 -20.28
C SER A 51 0.21 -12.37 -21.46
N GLN A 52 -0.05 -11.10 -21.18
CA GLN A 52 -0.28 -10.07 -22.18
C GLN A 52 -0.02 -8.68 -21.63
N VAL A 53 0.49 -7.78 -22.46
CA VAL A 53 0.61 -6.36 -22.17
C VAL A 53 -0.55 -5.60 -22.83
N TYR A 54 -1.30 -4.85 -22.03
CA TYR A 54 -2.39 -4.01 -22.50
C TYR A 54 -1.84 -2.87 -23.39
N PRO A 55 -2.34 -2.71 -24.62
CA PRO A 55 -1.81 -1.73 -25.56
C PRO A 55 -2.34 -0.30 -25.35
N GLY A 56 -3.31 -0.14 -24.44
CA GLY A 56 -3.95 1.16 -24.21
C GLY A 56 -3.15 2.08 -23.30
N LYS A 57 -3.75 3.23 -23.05
CA LYS A 57 -3.20 4.30 -22.20
C LYS A 57 -4.19 4.65 -21.09
N ILE A 58 -3.70 5.25 -20.00
CA ILE A 58 -4.53 5.82 -18.95
C ILE A 58 -5.39 6.94 -19.56
N ARG A 59 -6.71 6.78 -19.55
CA ARG A 59 -7.64 7.81 -20.05
C ARG A 59 -7.95 8.85 -18.99
N SER A 60 -8.14 8.40 -17.75
CA SER A 60 -8.38 9.23 -16.57
C SER A 60 -7.89 8.49 -15.33
N VAL A 61 -7.57 9.21 -14.28
CA VAL A 61 -7.20 8.62 -12.98
C VAL A 61 -8.30 8.92 -11.98
N ASP A 62 -8.70 7.91 -11.23
CA ASP A 62 -9.65 8.01 -10.13
C ASP A 62 -8.91 8.20 -8.79
N LEU A 63 -8.71 9.47 -8.39
CA LEU A 63 -8.07 9.82 -7.12
C LEU A 63 -8.88 9.40 -5.89
N GLU A 64 -10.20 9.19 -6.04
CA GLU A 64 -11.04 8.76 -4.91
C GLU A 64 -10.94 7.25 -4.66
N SER A 65 -10.41 6.48 -5.61
CA SER A 65 -10.16 5.04 -5.42
C SER A 65 -9.12 4.76 -4.33
N ASN A 66 -8.26 5.75 -4.01
CA ASN A 66 -7.31 5.69 -2.90
C ASN A 66 -7.05 7.09 -2.36
N THR A 67 -7.75 7.45 -1.28
CA THR A 67 -7.70 8.80 -0.71
C THR A 67 -6.32 9.20 -0.15
N MET A 68 -5.49 8.24 0.23
CA MET A 68 -4.12 8.50 0.68
C MET A 68 -3.23 8.98 -0.47
N ALA A 69 -3.54 8.60 -1.71
CA ALA A 69 -2.78 9.00 -2.89
C ALA A 69 -2.94 10.48 -3.26
N LYS A 70 -3.83 11.22 -2.59
CA LYS A 70 -4.02 12.67 -2.80
C LYS A 70 -2.74 13.48 -2.56
N GLU A 71 -1.84 13.00 -1.73
CA GLU A 71 -0.52 13.61 -1.53
C GLU A 71 0.33 13.61 -2.81
N MET A 72 0.15 12.62 -3.69
CA MET A 72 0.83 12.51 -5.00
C MET A 72 -0.06 12.91 -6.18
N SER A 73 -1.14 13.64 -5.94
CA SER A 73 -2.14 13.92 -6.99
C SER A 73 -1.55 14.54 -8.26
N ALA A 74 -0.60 15.45 -8.13
CA ALA A 74 0.05 16.08 -9.28
C ALA A 74 0.80 15.06 -10.16
N GLN A 75 1.61 14.18 -9.56
CA GLN A 75 2.37 13.14 -10.27
C GLN A 75 1.43 12.08 -10.86
N ILE A 76 0.40 11.70 -10.11
CA ILE A 76 -0.60 10.74 -10.53
C ILE A 76 -1.41 11.27 -11.71
N LEU A 77 -1.90 12.51 -11.64
CA LEU A 77 -2.64 13.13 -12.74
C LEU A 77 -1.76 13.34 -13.99
N ALA A 78 -0.48 13.66 -13.81
CA ALA A 78 0.49 13.77 -14.91
C ALA A 78 0.71 12.43 -15.64
N SER A 79 0.36 11.29 -15.04
CA SER A 79 0.43 9.99 -15.69
C SER A 79 -0.68 9.74 -16.72
N THR A 80 -1.72 10.60 -16.78
CA THR A 80 -2.79 10.51 -17.79
C THR A 80 -2.20 10.54 -19.20
N GLY A 81 -2.63 9.63 -20.04
CA GLY A 81 -2.08 9.44 -21.38
C GLY A 81 -0.87 8.51 -21.46
N SER A 82 -0.32 8.07 -20.32
CA SER A 82 0.78 7.12 -20.27
C SER A 82 0.33 5.70 -20.61
N ALA A 83 1.23 4.94 -21.25
CA ALA A 83 1.05 3.52 -21.52
C ALA A 83 1.54 2.68 -20.33
N VAL A 84 1.22 1.40 -20.35
CA VAL A 84 1.71 0.41 -19.36
C VAL A 84 3.24 0.46 -19.26
N ASN A 85 3.76 0.58 -18.04
CA ASN A 85 5.19 0.45 -17.75
C ASN A 85 5.50 -0.75 -16.84
N PHE A 86 4.44 -1.39 -16.26
CA PHE A 86 4.59 -2.45 -15.27
C PHE A 86 3.49 -3.50 -15.39
N GLY A 87 3.85 -4.78 -15.15
CA GLY A 87 2.92 -5.87 -14.84
C GLY A 87 1.80 -6.12 -15.87
N GLY A 88 2.02 -5.77 -17.12
CA GLY A 88 1.08 -6.01 -18.22
C GLY A 88 -0.13 -5.06 -18.28
N ASN A 89 -0.61 -4.56 -17.16
CA ASN A 89 -1.82 -3.72 -17.09
C ASN A 89 -1.62 -2.45 -16.25
N TYR A 90 -0.46 -2.25 -15.65
CA TYR A 90 -0.27 -1.23 -14.63
C TYR A 90 0.68 -0.13 -15.06
N TYR A 91 0.57 0.99 -14.40
CA TYR A 91 1.51 2.09 -14.44
C TYR A 91 1.97 2.39 -13.02
N LEU A 92 3.27 2.24 -12.78
CA LEU A 92 3.89 2.66 -11.53
C LEU A 92 4.37 4.10 -11.70
N VAL A 93 3.91 4.97 -10.83
CA VAL A 93 4.30 6.38 -10.73
C VAL A 93 5.12 6.59 -9.48
N SER A 94 6.17 7.40 -9.58
CA SER A 94 7.08 7.73 -8.47
C SER A 94 7.04 9.22 -8.19
N GLY A 95 7.18 9.59 -6.91
CA GLY A 95 7.31 10.96 -6.47
C GLY A 95 8.22 11.09 -5.25
N ASN A 96 9.03 12.13 -5.21
CA ASN A 96 9.87 12.44 -4.05
C ASN A 96 9.00 13.04 -2.93
N MET A 97 8.38 12.19 -2.12
CA MET A 97 7.39 12.56 -1.11
C MET A 97 7.82 12.24 0.33
N CYS A 98 8.92 11.53 0.54
CA CYS A 98 9.32 11.08 1.87
C CYS A 98 10.71 11.59 2.30
N GLY A 99 11.15 12.74 1.75
CA GLY A 99 12.42 13.42 2.08
C GLY A 99 13.48 13.34 0.98
N GLN A 100 14.69 13.83 1.26
CA GLN A 100 15.73 14.11 0.24
C GLN A 100 16.25 12.86 -0.51
N SER A 101 15.99 11.66 -0.03
CA SER A 101 16.50 10.42 -0.64
C SER A 101 15.46 9.31 -0.60
N CYS A 102 14.19 9.67 -0.71
CA CYS A 102 13.11 8.71 -0.61
C CYS A 102 12.05 9.02 -1.67
N ASP A 103 11.75 8.01 -2.47
CA ASP A 103 10.67 8.04 -3.44
C ASP A 103 9.48 7.24 -2.92
N ARG A 104 8.29 7.80 -3.05
CA ARG A 104 7.02 7.13 -2.82
C ARG A 104 6.41 6.71 -4.14
N HIS A 105 5.84 5.51 -4.17
CA HIS A 105 5.29 4.95 -5.39
C HIS A 105 3.80 4.66 -5.23
N ALA A 106 3.08 4.80 -6.34
CA ALA A 106 1.70 4.37 -6.50
C ALA A 106 1.57 3.47 -7.74
N ILE A 107 0.65 2.51 -7.72
CA ILE A 107 0.34 1.64 -8.86
C ILE A 107 -1.08 1.94 -9.32
N ILE A 108 -1.22 2.25 -10.61
CA ILE A 108 -2.48 2.60 -11.27
C ILE A 108 -2.82 1.49 -12.26
N ASP A 109 -4.05 1.00 -12.26
CA ASP A 109 -4.58 0.16 -13.32
C ASP A 109 -4.83 1.03 -14.57
N VAL A 110 -4.14 0.74 -15.65
CA VAL A 110 -4.21 1.54 -16.90
C VAL A 110 -5.57 1.47 -17.59
N LYS A 111 -6.33 0.38 -17.37
CA LYS A 111 -7.65 0.18 -17.98
C LYS A 111 -8.73 0.98 -17.27
N THR A 112 -8.68 0.99 -15.93
CA THR A 112 -9.73 1.58 -15.09
C THR A 112 -9.37 2.97 -14.55
N GLY A 113 -8.08 3.28 -14.43
CA GLY A 113 -7.57 4.48 -13.76
C GLY A 113 -7.58 4.40 -12.24
N GLN A 114 -7.95 3.26 -11.66
CA GLN A 114 -7.95 3.07 -10.21
C GLN A 114 -6.53 2.99 -9.65
N ILE A 115 -6.33 3.59 -8.49
CA ILE A 115 -5.08 3.50 -7.73
C ILE A 115 -5.16 2.29 -6.82
N LEU A 116 -4.43 1.24 -7.15
CA LEU A 116 -4.47 -0.06 -6.47
C LEU A 116 -3.53 -0.14 -5.27
N LEU A 117 -2.40 0.55 -5.35
CA LEU A 117 -1.39 0.63 -4.30
C LEU A 117 -0.92 2.07 -4.14
N TYR A 118 -0.70 2.48 -2.91
CA TYR A 118 -0.04 3.74 -2.54
C TYR A 118 0.83 3.52 -1.30
N GLY A 119 2.02 4.16 -1.28
CA GLY A 119 2.88 4.16 -0.11
C GLY A 119 3.97 3.08 -0.11
N LEU A 120 4.37 2.56 -1.28
CA LEU A 120 5.62 1.82 -1.40
C LEU A 120 6.78 2.83 -1.40
N ASP A 121 7.49 2.94 -0.29
CA ASP A 121 8.59 3.88 -0.12
C ASP A 121 9.94 3.19 -0.40
N THR A 122 10.84 3.88 -1.12
CA THR A 122 12.17 3.37 -1.48
C THR A 122 13.23 4.45 -1.34
N THR A 123 14.46 4.07 -1.00
CA THR A 123 15.62 4.97 -0.92
C THR A 123 16.57 4.81 -2.11
N GLY A 124 16.40 3.77 -2.89
CA GLY A 124 17.21 3.45 -4.08
C GLY A 124 16.37 3.21 -5.33
N GLY A 125 15.12 3.72 -5.34
CA GLY A 125 14.20 3.60 -6.46
C GLY A 125 13.62 2.21 -6.65
N VAL A 126 12.98 2.00 -7.80
CA VAL A 126 12.38 0.72 -8.22
C VAL A 126 12.89 0.32 -9.60
N GLU A 127 13.03 -0.99 -9.81
CA GLU A 127 13.21 -1.59 -11.12
C GLU A 127 11.97 -2.45 -11.42
N ILE A 128 11.35 -2.19 -12.57
CA ILE A 128 10.11 -2.83 -13.03
C ILE A 128 10.20 -3.11 -14.52
N ARG A 129 9.34 -4.00 -15.01
CA ARG A 129 9.18 -4.25 -16.45
C ARG A 129 7.71 -4.34 -16.85
N ARG A 130 7.41 -3.89 -18.06
CA ARG A 130 6.05 -3.95 -18.60
C ARG A 130 5.51 -5.37 -18.81
N ASP A 131 6.41 -6.33 -19.00
CA ASP A 131 6.14 -7.72 -19.29
C ASP A 131 6.32 -8.65 -18.08
N SER A 132 6.55 -8.07 -16.89
CA SER A 132 6.72 -8.83 -15.63
C SER A 132 5.98 -8.16 -14.47
N HIS A 133 5.41 -8.97 -13.59
CA HIS A 133 4.79 -8.49 -12.35
C HIS A 133 5.74 -8.47 -11.14
N LEU A 134 7.04 -8.74 -11.36
CA LEU A 134 8.08 -8.56 -10.34
C LEU A 134 8.38 -7.07 -10.12
N ILE A 135 8.48 -6.67 -8.86
CA ILE A 135 9.00 -5.36 -8.43
C ILE A 135 10.28 -5.61 -7.65
N LYS A 136 11.34 -4.91 -8.02
CA LYS A 136 12.60 -4.87 -7.30
C LYS A 136 12.78 -3.47 -6.74
N THR A 137 12.84 -3.33 -5.41
CA THR A 137 13.04 -2.05 -4.73
C THR A 137 14.48 -1.88 -4.28
N ASN A 138 14.94 -0.64 -4.17
CA ASN A 138 16.29 -0.28 -3.75
C ASN A 138 17.41 -0.99 -4.53
N PRO A 139 17.33 -1.09 -5.87
CA PRO A 139 18.39 -1.74 -6.65
C PRO A 139 19.75 -1.04 -6.49
N THR A 140 19.68 0.25 -6.16
CA THR A 140 20.85 1.10 -5.95
C THR A 140 20.80 1.73 -4.58
N GLY A 141 20.88 2.00 -3.69
CA GLY A 141 20.72 2.69 -2.42
C GLY A 141 21.41 1.97 -1.27
N ARG A 142 21.16 2.43 -0.07
CA ARG A 142 21.73 1.88 1.17
C ARG A 142 20.88 0.77 1.75
N ASP A 143 19.57 0.80 1.51
CA ASP A 143 18.64 -0.21 2.01
C ASP A 143 18.77 -1.53 1.24
N PRO A 144 18.43 -2.65 1.87
CA PRO A 144 18.40 -3.95 1.20
C PRO A 144 17.53 -3.92 -0.05
N THR A 145 17.98 -4.61 -1.08
CA THR A 145 17.16 -4.84 -2.26
C THR A 145 16.07 -5.82 -1.91
N ARG A 146 14.81 -5.45 -2.11
CA ARG A 146 13.64 -6.29 -1.82
C ARG A 146 12.89 -6.63 -3.09
N TYR A 147 12.36 -7.84 -3.11
CA TYR A 147 11.60 -8.39 -4.22
C TYR A 147 10.15 -8.61 -3.81
N TYR A 148 9.25 -8.20 -4.71
CA TYR A 148 7.82 -8.35 -4.54
C TYR A 148 7.19 -8.88 -5.82
N ASP A 149 6.16 -9.70 -5.66
CA ASP A 149 5.26 -10.09 -6.72
C ASP A 149 3.97 -9.26 -6.62
N PHE A 150 3.62 -8.52 -7.66
CA PHE A 150 2.37 -7.78 -7.71
C PHE A 150 1.33 -8.55 -8.53
N LYS A 151 0.53 -9.31 -7.82
CA LYS A 151 -0.48 -10.18 -8.42
C LYS A 151 -1.83 -10.00 -7.74
N ASP A 152 -2.91 -10.05 -8.54
CA ASP A 152 -4.29 -9.90 -8.06
C ASP A 152 -4.49 -8.62 -7.22
N ASN A 153 -3.88 -7.51 -7.67
CA ASN A 153 -3.88 -6.20 -7.01
C ASN A 153 -3.26 -6.21 -5.59
N LYS A 154 -2.39 -7.16 -5.30
CA LYS A 154 -1.69 -7.30 -4.02
C LYS A 154 -0.19 -7.33 -4.21
N LEU A 155 0.49 -6.65 -3.30
CA LEU A 155 1.94 -6.67 -3.21
C LEU A 155 2.34 -7.80 -2.26
N LEU A 156 2.95 -8.86 -2.79
CA LEU A 156 3.42 -10.02 -2.04
C LEU A 156 4.93 -9.92 -1.88
N TYR A 157 5.40 -9.82 -0.64
CA TYR A 157 6.83 -9.87 -0.35
C TYR A 157 7.41 -11.26 -0.63
N LEU A 158 8.52 -11.31 -1.34
CA LEU A 158 9.21 -12.56 -1.68
C LEU A 158 10.45 -12.77 -0.81
N CYS A 159 11.41 -11.86 -0.88
CA CYS A 159 12.66 -11.95 -0.13
C CYS A 159 13.46 -10.64 -0.24
N GLU A 160 14.58 -10.55 0.48
CA GLU A 160 15.55 -9.46 0.35
C GLU A 160 16.99 -9.95 0.18
N GLU A 161 17.79 -9.19 -0.55
CA GLU A 161 19.23 -9.34 -0.58
C GLU A 161 19.84 -8.47 0.50
N PRO A 162 20.58 -9.04 1.44
CA PRO A 162 21.40 -8.26 2.36
C PRO A 162 22.48 -7.48 1.59
N LYS A 163 22.78 -6.28 2.05
CA LYS A 163 23.89 -5.47 1.53
C LYS A 163 25.12 -5.57 2.39
#